data_842e3c9e5ef80e0836fd39c484970e95
#
_entry.id   842e3c9e5ef80e0836fd39c484970e95
#
_cell.length_a   1.000
_cell.length_b   1.000
_cell.length_c   1.000
_cell.angle_alpha   90.00
_cell.angle_beta   90.00
_cell.angle_gamma   90.00
#
_symmetry.space_group_name_H-M   'P 1'
#
loop_
_entity.id
_entity.type
_entity.pdbx_description
1 polymer ?
#
loop_
_entity_poly.entity_id
_entity_poly.type
_entity_poly.pdbx_seq_one_letter_code
_entity_poly.pdbx_strand_id
1 'polypeptide(L)'
;MATEKLKFKLELYATMWDKPPLAEILFNDVSYFKDNIAGTEDKPQVIEFEHEFDEGKEYELTIKRSGKDKGQSVVNDKGDLLKDQLLHIKSIEIDEIEIGGLVFEGVYTPEYQEPWASQQREAGTELKESFKNVTAMGHDGTWRFKFESPFYMWLLENLY
;
A
#
# COMPACT_ATOMS: atom_id res chain seq x y z
N MET A 1 -20.61 -20.64 13.66
CA MET A 1 -19.43 -19.81 13.87
C MET A 1 -19.81 -18.34 13.93
N ALA A 2 -19.22 -17.62 14.86
CA ALA A 2 -19.48 -16.19 14.93
C ALA A 2 -18.79 -15.48 13.77
N THR A 3 -19.44 -14.45 13.25
CA THR A 3 -18.91 -13.62 12.17
C THR A 3 -18.84 -12.18 12.62
N GLU A 4 -17.99 -11.41 11.95
CA GLU A 4 -17.77 -10.00 12.21
C GLU A 4 -17.79 -9.26 10.89
N LYS A 5 -18.54 -8.17 10.81
CA LYS A 5 -18.59 -7.31 9.63
C LYS A 5 -17.89 -6.00 9.94
N LEU A 6 -16.86 -5.69 9.18
CA LEU A 6 -16.06 -4.49 9.38
C LEU A 6 -16.16 -3.55 8.18
N LYS A 7 -16.21 -2.26 8.48
CA LYS A 7 -16.16 -1.18 7.50
C LYS A 7 -14.75 -0.69 7.37
N PHE A 8 -14.31 -0.51 6.13
CA PHE A 8 -12.97 -0.02 5.82
C PHE A 8 -13.04 1.30 5.08
N LYS A 9 -12.21 2.24 5.49
CA LYS A 9 -12.04 3.51 4.80
C LYS A 9 -10.55 3.77 4.64
N LEU A 10 -10.10 3.80 3.38
CA LEU A 10 -8.71 4.07 3.05
C LEU A 10 -8.62 5.41 2.36
N GLU A 11 -7.64 6.22 2.76
CA GLU A 11 -7.31 7.45 2.08
C GLU A 11 -5.97 7.27 1.39
N LEU A 12 -5.98 7.33 0.06
CA LEU A 12 -4.81 7.17 -0.78
C LEU A 12 -4.60 8.43 -1.61
N TYR A 13 -3.35 8.78 -1.85
CA TYR A 13 -3.01 9.87 -2.75
C TYR A 13 -1.76 9.53 -3.57
N ALA A 14 -1.47 10.33 -4.56
CA ALA A 14 -0.36 10.07 -5.46
C ALA A 14 0.54 11.28 -5.60
N THR A 15 1.83 11.00 -5.77
CA THR A 15 2.78 11.93 -6.36
C THR A 15 2.92 11.50 -7.81
N MET A 16 2.61 12.38 -8.75
CA MET A 16 2.65 12.03 -10.17
C MET A 16 2.92 13.27 -11.03
N TRP A 17 3.36 13.05 -12.26
CA TRP A 17 3.57 14.14 -13.21
C TRP A 17 3.02 13.83 -14.61
N ASP A 18 2.98 12.57 -14.98
CA ASP A 18 2.53 12.12 -16.32
C ASP A 18 1.20 11.39 -16.23
N LYS A 19 1.15 10.36 -15.39
CA LYS A 19 -0.08 9.58 -15.19
C LYS A 19 -0.16 9.09 -13.77
N PRO A 20 -1.39 8.80 -13.26
CA PRO A 20 -1.56 8.30 -11.91
C PRO A 20 -1.16 6.81 -11.81
N PRO A 21 -0.74 6.37 -10.61
CA PRO A 21 -0.54 4.95 -10.36
C PRO A 21 -1.87 4.22 -10.28
N LEU A 22 -1.86 2.92 -10.60
CA LEU A 22 -3.02 2.05 -10.47
C LEU A 22 -2.95 1.37 -9.10
N ALA A 23 -4.07 1.35 -8.38
CA ALA A 23 -4.19 0.65 -7.10
C ALA A 23 -5.31 -0.37 -7.15
N GLU A 24 -5.06 -1.54 -6.60
CA GLU A 24 -6.07 -2.56 -6.37
C GLU A 24 -6.08 -2.91 -4.89
N ILE A 25 -7.27 -2.93 -4.28
CA ILE A 25 -7.44 -3.25 -2.86
C ILE A 25 -8.16 -4.57 -2.74
N LEU A 26 -7.55 -5.52 -2.02
CA LEU A 26 -8.05 -6.87 -1.86
C LEU A 26 -8.11 -7.27 -0.39
N PHE A 27 -9.07 -8.15 -0.07
CA PHE A 27 -9.10 -8.91 1.18
C PHE A 27 -9.09 -10.38 0.84
N ASN A 28 -8.03 -11.09 1.24
CA ASN A 28 -7.89 -12.52 0.99
C ASN A 28 -8.34 -12.91 -0.43
N ASP A 29 -7.80 -12.25 -1.45
CA ASP A 29 -8.07 -12.47 -2.87
C ASP A 29 -9.41 -11.93 -3.39
N VAL A 30 -10.22 -11.26 -2.55
CA VAL A 30 -11.43 -10.57 -3.01
C VAL A 30 -11.09 -9.11 -3.31
N SER A 31 -11.23 -8.70 -4.57
CA SER A 31 -10.95 -7.33 -5.00
C SER A 31 -12.16 -6.43 -4.73
N TYR A 32 -11.95 -5.34 -4.00
CA TYR A 32 -12.97 -4.35 -3.69
C TYR A 32 -12.82 -3.05 -4.46
N PHE A 33 -11.64 -2.81 -4.98
CA PHE A 33 -11.34 -1.59 -5.71
C PHE A 33 -10.19 -1.84 -6.68
N LYS A 34 -10.29 -1.28 -7.88
CA LYS A 34 -9.19 -1.29 -8.85
C LYS A 34 -9.36 -0.09 -9.78
N ASP A 35 -8.56 0.93 -9.57
CA ASP A 35 -8.59 2.14 -10.40
C ASP A 35 -7.33 2.97 -10.18
N ASN A 36 -7.15 4.00 -10.99
CA ASN A 36 -6.07 4.95 -10.85
C ASN A 36 -6.28 5.85 -9.64
N ILE A 37 -5.20 6.21 -8.96
CA ILE A 37 -5.23 7.12 -7.84
C ILE A 37 -4.66 8.46 -8.29
N ALA A 38 -5.54 9.46 -8.42
CA ALA A 38 -5.19 10.80 -8.85
C ALA A 38 -5.32 11.85 -7.73
N GLY A 39 -5.71 11.44 -6.53
CA GLY A 39 -5.82 12.33 -5.39
C GLY A 39 -4.48 12.91 -4.95
N THR A 40 -4.55 14.00 -4.19
CA THR A 40 -3.38 14.67 -3.61
C THR A 40 -3.41 14.54 -2.10
N GLU A 41 -2.33 14.94 -1.43
CA GLU A 41 -2.27 14.92 0.04
C GLU A 41 -3.42 15.72 0.67
N ASP A 42 -3.74 16.89 0.10
CA ASP A 42 -4.82 17.75 0.60
C ASP A 42 -6.20 17.23 0.24
N LYS A 43 -6.31 16.49 -0.86
CA LYS A 43 -7.56 15.91 -1.34
C LYS A 43 -7.33 14.45 -1.71
N PRO A 44 -7.14 13.59 -0.72
CA PRO A 44 -6.90 12.17 -1.00
C PRO A 44 -8.14 11.51 -1.58
N GLN A 45 -7.92 10.42 -2.31
CA GLN A 45 -9.00 9.59 -2.77
C GLN A 45 -9.47 8.68 -1.64
N VAL A 46 -10.76 8.71 -1.36
CA VAL A 46 -11.37 7.93 -0.28
C VAL A 46 -12.00 6.67 -0.88
N ILE A 47 -11.64 5.52 -0.32
CA ILE A 47 -12.16 4.22 -0.76
C ILE A 47 -12.81 3.57 0.45
N GLU A 48 -14.09 3.23 0.33
CA GLU A 48 -14.86 2.62 1.40
C GLU A 48 -15.44 1.29 0.95
N PHE A 49 -15.38 0.29 1.82
CA PHE A 49 -16.01 -1.00 1.58
C PHE A 49 -16.25 -1.74 2.91
N GLU A 50 -17.04 -2.80 2.85
CA GLU A 50 -17.32 -3.66 4.01
C GLU A 50 -16.95 -5.10 3.65
N HIS A 51 -16.49 -5.85 4.65
CA HIS A 51 -16.19 -7.26 4.51
C HIS A 51 -16.63 -8.01 5.76
N GLU A 52 -17.17 -9.21 5.56
CA GLU A 52 -17.57 -10.10 6.64
C GLU A 52 -16.48 -11.12 6.92
N PHE A 53 -16.12 -11.27 8.18
CA PHE A 53 -15.04 -12.13 8.63
C PHE A 53 -15.55 -13.25 9.53
N ASP A 54 -14.97 -14.42 9.42
CA ASP A 54 -15.15 -15.48 10.41
C ASP A 54 -14.18 -15.23 11.57
N GLU A 55 -14.69 -15.25 12.80
CA GLU A 55 -13.84 -15.08 13.99
C GLU A 55 -12.86 -16.23 14.15
N GLY A 56 -11.69 -15.92 14.71
CA GLY A 56 -10.65 -16.90 14.96
C GLY A 56 -9.69 -17.16 13.81
N LYS A 57 -9.78 -16.38 12.75
CA LYS A 57 -8.90 -16.51 11.57
C LYS A 57 -8.07 -15.27 11.35
N GLU A 58 -6.95 -15.43 10.67
CA GLU A 58 -6.10 -14.34 10.21
C GLU A 58 -6.54 -13.85 8.84
N TYR A 59 -6.53 -12.54 8.65
CA TYR A 59 -6.91 -11.89 7.38
C TYR A 59 -5.84 -10.92 6.92
N GLU A 60 -5.78 -10.68 5.62
CA GLU A 60 -4.79 -9.80 5.02
C GLU A 60 -5.46 -8.75 4.15
N LEU A 61 -5.21 -7.47 4.47
CA LEU A 61 -5.55 -6.35 3.61
C LEU A 61 -4.36 -6.13 2.67
N THR A 62 -4.63 -6.15 1.38
CA THR A 62 -3.61 -5.99 0.34
C THR A 62 -3.88 -4.75 -0.49
N ILE A 63 -2.86 -3.90 -0.67
CA ILE A 63 -2.90 -2.80 -1.62
C ILE A 63 -1.83 -3.09 -2.66
N LYS A 64 -2.27 -3.39 -3.89
CA LYS A 64 -1.38 -3.69 -5.00
C LYS A 64 -1.23 -2.46 -5.88
N ARG A 65 0.01 -1.99 -6.05
CA ARG A 65 0.32 -0.87 -6.91
C ARG A 65 0.90 -1.38 -8.21
N SER A 66 0.43 -0.84 -9.32
CA SER A 66 0.90 -1.20 -10.66
C SER A 66 0.84 0.00 -11.61
N GLY A 67 1.25 -0.18 -12.84
CA GLY A 67 1.17 0.83 -13.88
C GLY A 67 2.33 1.80 -13.93
N LYS A 68 3.46 1.51 -13.27
CA LYS A 68 4.64 2.35 -13.39
C LYS A 68 5.43 1.97 -14.64
N ASP A 69 5.56 2.92 -15.57
CA ASP A 69 6.35 2.76 -16.79
C ASP A 69 7.79 3.26 -16.58
N LYS A 70 8.68 2.89 -17.48
CA LYS A 70 10.10 3.27 -17.42
C LYS A 70 10.35 4.78 -17.35
N GLY A 71 9.48 5.60 -17.91
CA GLY A 71 9.63 7.05 -17.94
C GLY A 71 9.08 7.77 -16.72
N GLN A 72 8.52 7.06 -15.74
CA GLN A 72 7.88 7.68 -14.59
C GLN A 72 8.86 8.25 -13.56
N SER A 73 10.04 7.67 -13.43
CA SER A 73 11.11 8.21 -12.61
C SER A 73 12.10 8.94 -13.50
N VAL A 74 12.30 10.23 -13.25
CA VAL A 74 13.21 11.07 -14.04
C VAL A 74 14.34 11.55 -13.15
N VAL A 75 15.57 11.28 -13.56
CA VAL A 75 16.77 11.72 -12.86
C VAL A 75 17.61 12.63 -13.74
N ASN A 76 18.42 13.51 -13.13
CA ASN A 76 19.35 14.36 -13.85
C ASN A 76 20.71 13.67 -14.02
N ASP A 77 21.68 14.35 -14.66
CA ASP A 77 23.02 13.80 -14.92
C ASP A 77 23.79 13.47 -13.63
N LYS A 78 23.40 14.05 -12.51
CA LYS A 78 24.03 13.81 -11.20
C LYS A 78 23.37 12.69 -10.43
N GLY A 79 22.31 12.09 -10.99
CA GLY A 79 21.54 11.05 -10.32
C GLY A 79 20.45 11.55 -9.36
N ASP A 80 20.21 12.87 -9.33
CA ASP A 80 19.14 13.43 -8.51
C ASP A 80 17.77 13.12 -9.11
N LEU A 81 16.83 12.68 -8.28
CA LEU A 81 15.47 12.39 -8.71
C LEU A 81 14.69 13.69 -8.92
N LEU A 82 14.25 13.93 -10.16
CA LEU A 82 13.51 15.15 -10.52
C LEU A 82 11.99 14.93 -10.51
N LYS A 83 11.54 13.75 -10.97
CA LYS A 83 10.12 13.40 -11.06
C LYS A 83 9.95 11.92 -10.76
N ASP A 84 8.85 11.57 -10.12
CA ASP A 84 8.53 10.18 -9.83
C ASP A 84 7.02 9.97 -9.78
N GLN A 85 6.61 8.71 -9.75
CA GLN A 85 5.24 8.30 -9.53
C GLN A 85 5.20 7.48 -8.25
N LEU A 86 4.52 8.00 -7.24
CA LEU A 86 4.40 7.36 -5.92
C LEU A 86 2.94 7.17 -5.56
N LEU A 87 2.61 6.03 -4.97
CA LEU A 87 1.32 5.80 -4.33
C LEU A 87 1.51 5.89 -2.83
N HIS A 88 0.72 6.77 -2.18
CA HIS A 88 0.81 7.00 -0.73
C HIS A 88 -0.42 6.50 0.00
N ILE A 89 -0.20 5.89 1.15
CA ILE A 89 -1.26 5.52 2.08
C ILE A 89 -1.30 6.61 3.15
N LYS A 90 -2.36 7.44 3.13
CA LYS A 90 -2.51 8.53 4.08
C LYS A 90 -3.09 8.05 5.41
N SER A 91 -4.16 7.26 5.33
CA SER A 91 -4.80 6.71 6.53
C SER A 91 -5.60 5.46 6.20
N ILE A 92 -5.80 4.64 7.22
CA ILE A 92 -6.68 3.48 7.16
C ILE A 92 -7.55 3.51 8.42
N GLU A 93 -8.87 3.49 8.23
CA GLU A 93 -9.83 3.36 9.31
C GLU A 93 -10.55 2.03 9.17
N ILE A 94 -10.69 1.33 10.29
CA ILE A 94 -11.44 0.08 10.36
C ILE A 94 -12.53 0.30 11.42
N ASP A 95 -13.80 0.24 11.02
CA ASP A 95 -14.96 0.52 11.86
C ASP A 95 -14.87 1.87 12.57
N GLU A 96 -14.50 2.92 11.81
CA GLU A 96 -14.34 4.29 12.30
C GLU A 96 -13.14 4.49 13.24
N ILE A 97 -12.32 3.45 13.42
CA ILE A 97 -11.10 3.55 14.22
C ILE A 97 -9.91 3.72 13.28
N GLU A 98 -9.23 4.86 13.38
CA GLU A 98 -7.99 5.05 12.64
C GLU A 98 -6.92 4.20 13.29
N ILE A 99 -6.29 3.32 12.49
CA ILE A 99 -5.28 2.40 13.02
C ILE A 99 -3.95 3.09 13.33
N GLY A 100 -3.79 4.37 12.93
CA GLY A 100 -2.64 5.18 13.31
C GLY A 100 -1.31 4.53 12.99
N GLY A 101 -0.46 4.41 13.99
CA GLY A 101 0.87 3.82 13.84
C GLY A 101 0.89 2.37 13.39
N LEU A 102 -0.21 1.64 13.52
CA LEU A 102 -0.28 0.25 13.05
C LEU A 102 -0.15 0.12 11.53
N VAL A 103 -0.42 1.19 10.77
CA VAL A 103 -0.20 1.18 9.34
C VAL A 103 1.26 0.85 8.98
N PHE A 104 2.20 1.19 9.86
CA PHE A 104 3.62 0.93 9.66
C PHE A 104 4.00 -0.55 9.87
N GLU A 105 3.08 -1.37 10.39
CA GLU A 105 3.26 -2.82 10.48
C GLU A 105 3.01 -3.50 9.14
N GLY A 106 2.43 -2.79 8.18
CA GLY A 106 2.29 -3.30 6.82
C GLY A 106 3.65 -3.54 6.17
N VAL A 107 3.72 -4.56 5.32
CA VAL A 107 4.95 -4.92 4.60
C VAL A 107 4.79 -4.61 3.13
N TYR A 108 5.67 -3.75 2.61
CA TYR A 108 5.74 -3.41 1.20
C TYR A 108 6.78 -4.28 0.52
N THR A 109 6.36 -5.03 -0.51
CA THR A 109 7.22 -5.87 -1.34
C THR A 109 7.27 -5.28 -2.75
N PRO A 110 8.32 -4.52 -3.10
CA PRO A 110 8.41 -3.92 -4.43
C PRO A 110 8.80 -4.94 -5.49
N GLU A 111 8.34 -4.69 -6.71
CA GLU A 111 8.75 -5.42 -7.91
C GLU A 111 9.69 -4.51 -8.70
N TYR A 112 10.99 -4.72 -8.57
CA TYR A 112 11.98 -3.87 -9.24
C TYR A 112 11.99 -4.16 -10.74
N GLN A 113 11.96 -3.09 -11.53
CA GLN A 113 11.94 -3.20 -12.99
C GLN A 113 13.34 -3.46 -13.55
N GLU A 114 13.40 -4.29 -14.60
CA GLU A 114 14.62 -4.48 -15.39
C GLU A 114 14.63 -3.49 -16.57
N PRO A 115 15.78 -3.01 -17.04
CA PRO A 115 17.16 -3.38 -16.64
C PRO A 115 17.69 -2.63 -15.42
N TRP A 116 16.89 -1.72 -14.85
CA TRP A 116 17.32 -0.89 -13.71
C TRP A 116 17.79 -1.74 -12.52
N ALA A 117 17.06 -2.81 -12.17
CA ALA A 117 17.41 -3.66 -11.03
C ALA A 117 18.78 -4.31 -11.20
N SER A 118 19.06 -4.88 -12.37
CA SER A 118 20.36 -5.48 -12.66
C SER A 118 21.49 -4.44 -12.66
N GLN A 119 21.23 -3.26 -13.19
CA GLN A 119 22.20 -2.17 -13.19
C GLN A 119 22.56 -1.72 -11.76
N GLN A 120 21.57 -1.64 -10.88
CA GLN A 120 21.78 -1.27 -9.48
C GLN A 120 22.60 -2.34 -8.74
N ARG A 121 22.34 -3.61 -9.00
CA ARG A 121 23.07 -4.72 -8.37
C ARG A 121 24.52 -4.74 -8.85
N GLU A 122 24.77 -4.51 -10.13
CA GLU A 122 26.11 -4.41 -10.70
C GLU A 122 26.89 -3.23 -10.12
N ALA A 123 26.21 -2.14 -9.78
CA ALA A 123 26.83 -0.98 -9.14
C ALA A 123 27.06 -1.17 -7.64
N GLY A 124 26.71 -2.33 -7.09
CA GLY A 124 26.88 -2.63 -5.67
C GLY A 124 25.73 -2.19 -4.78
N THR A 125 24.62 -1.74 -5.35
CA THR A 125 23.43 -1.34 -4.59
C THR A 125 22.64 -2.58 -4.19
N GLU A 126 22.34 -2.71 -2.89
CA GLU A 126 21.49 -3.77 -2.38
C GLU A 126 20.02 -3.38 -2.57
N LEU A 127 19.25 -4.25 -3.23
CA LEU A 127 17.80 -4.09 -3.40
C LEU A 127 17.08 -5.01 -2.43
N LYS A 128 16.44 -4.43 -1.42
CA LYS A 128 15.72 -5.21 -0.41
C LYS A 128 14.45 -5.81 -0.99
N GLU A 129 14.12 -7.02 -0.58
CA GLU A 129 12.91 -7.72 -1.00
C GLU A 129 11.64 -7.11 -0.39
N SER A 130 11.73 -6.57 0.83
CA SER A 130 10.58 -5.99 1.52
C SER A 130 10.99 -4.88 2.47
N PHE A 131 10.01 -4.03 2.80
CA PHE A 131 10.19 -2.90 3.70
C PHE A 131 9.05 -2.83 4.69
N LYS A 132 9.37 -2.55 5.96
CA LYS A 132 8.41 -2.12 6.97
C LYS A 132 8.48 -0.62 7.14
N ASN A 133 7.47 -0.03 7.76
CA ASN A 133 7.40 1.40 8.04
C ASN A 133 7.37 2.27 6.77
N VAL A 134 6.85 1.73 5.67
CA VAL A 134 6.75 2.43 4.39
C VAL A 134 5.29 2.63 4.04
N THR A 135 4.89 3.86 3.80
CA THR A 135 3.54 4.22 3.34
C THR A 135 3.56 4.86 1.95
N ALA A 136 4.74 5.02 1.37
CA ALA A 136 4.91 5.53 0.01
C ALA A 136 5.52 4.44 -0.86
N MET A 137 4.80 4.03 -1.89
CA MET A 137 5.22 2.96 -2.80
C MET A 137 5.75 3.55 -4.10
N GLY A 138 7.08 3.51 -4.28
CA GLY A 138 7.77 4.08 -5.44
C GLY A 138 7.95 3.12 -6.60
N HIS A 139 7.75 1.83 -6.38
CA HIS A 139 7.81 0.79 -7.41
C HIS A 139 6.49 0.03 -7.44
N ASP A 140 6.16 -0.57 -8.58
CA ASP A 140 5.06 -1.52 -8.62
C ASP A 140 5.34 -2.61 -7.59
N GLY A 141 4.32 -3.06 -6.91
CA GLY A 141 4.48 -4.03 -5.85
C GLY A 141 3.23 -4.13 -5.00
N THR A 142 3.40 -4.72 -3.81
CA THR A 142 2.28 -5.07 -2.94
C THR A 142 2.57 -4.67 -1.51
N TRP A 143 1.63 -3.96 -0.89
CA TRP A 143 1.64 -3.66 0.54
C TRP A 143 0.61 -4.56 1.21
N ARG A 144 1.01 -5.27 2.30
CA ARG A 144 0.17 -6.22 3.00
C ARG A 144 0.12 -5.89 4.49
N PHE A 145 -1.08 -5.89 5.03
CA PHE A 145 -1.32 -5.68 6.46
C PHE A 145 -2.16 -6.85 6.97
N LYS A 146 -1.64 -7.56 7.96
CA LYS A 146 -2.31 -8.73 8.56
C LYS A 146 -2.92 -8.39 9.89
N PHE A 147 -4.12 -8.91 10.14
CA PHE A 147 -4.77 -8.83 11.45
C PHE A 147 -5.62 -10.09 11.66
N GLU A 148 -6.09 -10.25 12.88
CA GLU A 148 -6.94 -11.39 13.26
C GLU A 148 -8.34 -10.91 13.62
N SER A 149 -9.34 -11.74 13.37
CA SER A 149 -10.72 -11.53 13.82
C SER A 149 -10.95 -12.30 15.13
N PRO A 150 -11.57 -11.73 16.16
CA PRO A 150 -12.21 -10.41 16.21
C PRO A 150 -11.21 -9.25 16.19
N PHE A 151 -11.48 -8.28 15.32
CA PHE A 151 -10.56 -7.17 15.10
C PHE A 151 -10.26 -6.37 16.36
N TYR A 152 -11.28 -6.07 17.16
CA TYR A 152 -11.10 -5.25 18.36
C TYR A 152 -10.19 -5.91 19.39
N MET A 153 -10.27 -7.23 19.55
CA MET A 153 -9.38 -7.97 20.43
C MET A 153 -7.95 -7.93 19.92
N TRP A 154 -7.77 -8.17 18.63
CA TRP A 154 -6.46 -8.08 18.00
C TRP A 154 -5.85 -6.67 18.14
N LEU A 155 -6.68 -5.64 17.94
CA LEU A 155 -6.25 -4.24 18.05
C LEU A 155 -5.73 -3.93 19.47
N LEU A 156 -6.46 -4.35 20.49
CA LEU A 156 -6.05 -4.15 21.90
C LEU A 156 -4.72 -4.85 22.20
N GLU A 157 -4.52 -6.04 21.67
CA GLU A 157 -3.28 -6.79 21.87
C GLU A 157 -2.07 -6.15 21.17
N ASN A 158 -2.29 -5.42 20.09
CA ASN A 158 -1.22 -4.84 19.27
C ASN A 158 -0.97 -3.35 19.52
N LEU A 159 -1.86 -2.64 20.21
CA LEU A 159 -1.67 -1.25 20.60
C LEU A 159 -0.87 -1.11 21.90
N TYR A 160 -0.83 -2.14 22.72
CA TYR A 160 -0.23 -2.10 24.05
C TYR A 160 0.90 -3.11 24.22
#